data_f1a55081497978f08d3609fc419ca4d6
#
_entry.id   f1a55081497978f08d3609fc419ca4d6
#
_cell.length_a   1.000
_cell.length_b   1.000
_cell.length_c   1.000
_cell.angle_alpha   90.00
_cell.angle_beta   90.00
_cell.angle_gamma   90.00
#
_symmetry.space_group_name_H-M   'P 1'
#
loop_
_entity.id
_entity.type
_entity.pdbx_description
1 polymer ?
#
loop_
_entity_poly.entity_id
_entity_poly.type
_entity_poly.pdbx_seq_one_letter_code
_entity_poly.pdbx_strand_id
1 'polypeptide(L)'
;QMRRLTREVRDSDSKVQSVLQETIQHRMLIKTLESDEMIVGKLEGTQHELRRKVVRRTKFSMFSNLVLNFGFAFGYLVAFTWAALRMSAHSLTFGGMTAFLQLVNKIQSPARQLTKLVPAFVSVFTAAERLMELEENPLEEQGDPIELAGPCGIRLNHVDYRYDDAEREILKDLDFDFYPGSCTAILGETGAGKTTLVRMLLALLKPNKGSVEIYNEKESKELTPLMRTNFVYVPQGNTLLSGTIRENLLLGKVDATEEEMIAVLKKSCADFVFHLPLGLDTLCSEQGGGLSEGQAQRIAIARSLLRDRSIMIFDEATSALDPQTERDLLKNILSNHDKTVIFITHRPAVVDYCDQTLTIEKIQ
;
A
#
# COMPACT_ATOMS: atom_id res chain seq x y z
N GLN A 1 -16.82 -28.79 0.05
CA GLN A 1 -17.09 -28.55 1.47
C GLN A 1 -15.80 -28.24 2.25
N MET A 2 -14.71 -28.99 2.03
CA MET A 2 -13.39 -28.71 2.64
C MET A 2 -12.86 -27.33 2.28
N ARG A 3 -12.95 -26.91 0.98
CA ARG A 3 -12.55 -25.57 0.51
C ARG A 3 -13.29 -24.47 1.28
N ARG A 4 -14.59 -24.59 1.47
CA ARG A 4 -15.40 -23.63 2.24
C ARG A 4 -14.94 -23.53 3.69
N LEU A 5 -14.74 -24.67 4.38
CA LEU A 5 -14.28 -24.68 5.76
C LEU A 5 -12.88 -24.09 5.93
N THR A 6 -11.98 -24.34 4.97
CA THR A 6 -10.64 -23.75 4.97
C THR A 6 -10.68 -22.23 4.78
N ARG A 7 -11.57 -21.74 3.90
CA ARG A 7 -11.79 -20.30 3.71
C ARG A 7 -12.34 -19.65 4.98
N GLU A 8 -13.36 -20.24 5.61
CA GLU A 8 -13.94 -19.76 6.88
C GLU A 8 -12.90 -19.66 8.01
N VAL A 9 -11.95 -20.60 8.08
CA VAL A 9 -10.84 -20.54 9.05
C VAL A 9 -9.89 -19.40 8.72
N ARG A 10 -9.49 -19.25 7.46
CA ARG A 10 -8.56 -18.19 7.02
C ARG A 10 -9.14 -16.79 7.25
N ASP A 11 -10.41 -16.60 6.95
CA ASP A 11 -11.10 -15.31 7.17
C ASP A 11 -11.15 -14.95 8.67
N SER A 12 -11.32 -15.95 9.54
CA SER A 12 -11.30 -15.73 11.00
C SER A 12 -9.89 -15.51 11.55
N ASP A 13 -8.88 -16.16 10.98
CA ASP A 13 -7.48 -15.92 11.33
C ASP A 13 -7.06 -14.48 10.96
N SER A 14 -7.43 -14.02 9.77
CA SER A 14 -7.20 -12.63 9.36
C SER A 14 -7.86 -11.62 10.30
N LYS A 15 -9.06 -11.91 10.83
CA LYS A 15 -9.72 -11.04 11.83
C LYS A 15 -8.93 -10.97 13.13
N VAL A 16 -8.39 -12.10 13.61
CA VAL A 16 -7.55 -12.12 14.82
C VAL A 16 -6.28 -11.29 14.60
N GLN A 17 -5.61 -11.46 13.46
CA GLN A 17 -4.43 -10.69 13.09
C GLN A 17 -4.72 -9.19 12.99
N SER A 18 -5.84 -8.81 12.38
CA SER A 18 -6.27 -7.41 12.30
C SER A 18 -6.47 -6.79 13.68
N VAL A 19 -7.16 -7.49 14.62
CA VAL A 19 -7.35 -6.98 15.99
C VAL A 19 -6.02 -6.82 16.72
N LEU A 20 -5.08 -7.78 16.56
CA LEU A 20 -3.75 -7.68 17.17
C LEU A 20 -2.96 -6.51 16.60
N GLN A 21 -2.94 -6.34 15.29
CA GLN A 21 -2.24 -5.24 14.62
C GLN A 21 -2.80 -3.88 15.06
N GLU A 22 -4.12 -3.73 15.07
CA GLU A 22 -4.81 -2.51 15.53
C GLU A 22 -4.47 -2.21 17.00
N THR A 23 -4.45 -3.24 17.86
CA THR A 23 -4.09 -3.11 19.27
C THR A 23 -2.65 -2.62 19.46
N ILE A 24 -1.70 -3.16 18.71
CA ILE A 24 -0.30 -2.75 18.78
C ILE A 24 -0.12 -1.32 18.25
N GLN A 25 -0.77 -1.01 17.14
CA GLN A 25 -0.70 0.31 16.51
C GLN A 25 -1.25 1.42 17.41
N HIS A 26 -2.36 1.15 18.13
CA HIS A 26 -3.03 2.11 18.98
C HIS A 26 -2.78 1.87 20.49
N ARG A 27 -1.66 1.23 20.85
CA ARG A 27 -1.34 0.87 22.25
C ARG A 27 -1.42 2.04 23.23
N MET A 28 -0.99 3.24 22.79
CA MET A 28 -1.02 4.45 23.63
C MET A 28 -2.45 4.86 23.97
N LEU A 29 -3.33 4.84 22.95
CA LEU A 29 -4.75 5.15 23.12
C LEU A 29 -5.42 4.17 24.08
N ILE A 30 -5.17 2.86 23.91
CA ILE A 30 -5.74 1.80 24.74
C ILE A 30 -5.31 1.98 26.21
N LYS A 31 -4.03 2.27 26.43
CA LYS A 31 -3.49 2.54 27.77
C LYS A 31 -4.08 3.80 28.41
N THR A 32 -4.23 4.87 27.63
CA THR A 32 -4.78 6.14 28.13
C THR A 32 -6.27 6.02 28.47
N LEU A 33 -7.00 5.19 27.73
CA LEU A 33 -8.42 4.92 27.98
C LEU A 33 -8.67 3.80 29.00
N GLU A 34 -7.61 3.18 29.53
CA GLU A 34 -7.69 2.03 30.46
C GLU A 34 -8.61 0.90 29.94
N SER A 35 -8.59 0.69 28.60
CA SER A 35 -9.53 -0.20 27.90
C SER A 35 -8.96 -1.60 27.65
N ASP A 36 -7.93 -1.99 28.38
CA ASP A 36 -7.23 -3.28 28.24
C ASP A 36 -8.20 -4.48 28.32
N GLU A 37 -9.11 -4.48 29.31
CA GLU A 37 -10.08 -5.58 29.50
C GLU A 37 -11.05 -5.72 28.31
N MET A 38 -11.50 -4.60 27.76
CA MET A 38 -12.39 -4.60 26.60
C MET A 38 -11.69 -5.19 25.35
N ILE A 39 -10.43 -4.83 25.13
CA ILE A 39 -9.63 -5.32 24.01
C ILE A 39 -9.32 -6.83 24.17
N VAL A 40 -8.96 -7.25 25.39
CA VAL A 40 -8.76 -8.68 25.72
C VAL A 40 -10.05 -9.46 25.44
N GLY A 41 -11.20 -8.98 25.90
CA GLY A 41 -12.50 -9.60 25.62
C GLY A 41 -12.83 -9.70 24.13
N LYS A 42 -12.52 -8.64 23.34
CA LYS A 42 -12.68 -8.65 21.88
C LYS A 42 -11.77 -9.70 21.24
N LEU A 43 -10.52 -9.80 21.69
CA LEU A 43 -9.54 -10.78 21.21
C LEU A 43 -9.96 -12.21 21.55
N GLU A 44 -10.37 -12.47 22.79
CA GLU A 44 -10.87 -13.77 23.22
C GLU A 44 -12.10 -14.20 22.40
N GLY A 45 -13.03 -13.29 22.14
CA GLY A 45 -14.20 -13.55 21.32
C GLY A 45 -13.81 -13.99 19.90
N THR A 46 -12.89 -13.26 19.26
CA THR A 46 -12.40 -13.60 17.91
C THR A 46 -11.59 -14.89 17.88
N GLN A 47 -10.78 -15.17 18.91
CA GLN A 47 -10.05 -16.43 19.05
C GLN A 47 -11.00 -17.63 19.29
N HIS A 48 -12.06 -17.46 20.08
CA HIS A 48 -13.08 -18.49 20.27
C HIS A 48 -13.79 -18.84 18.97
N GLU A 49 -14.11 -17.83 18.15
CA GLU A 49 -14.69 -18.06 16.82
C GLU A 49 -13.74 -18.85 15.90
N LEU A 50 -12.49 -18.41 15.83
CA LEU A 50 -11.43 -19.09 15.07
C LEU A 50 -11.28 -20.55 15.52
N ARG A 51 -11.14 -20.79 16.84
CA ARG A 51 -11.02 -22.13 17.41
C ARG A 51 -12.20 -23.04 17.03
N ARG A 52 -13.43 -22.51 17.09
CA ARG A 52 -14.63 -23.28 16.70
C ARG A 52 -14.58 -23.71 15.24
N LYS A 53 -14.16 -22.79 14.32
CA LYS A 53 -14.02 -23.09 12.90
C LYS A 53 -12.88 -24.05 12.61
N VAL A 54 -11.73 -23.90 13.28
CA VAL A 54 -10.60 -24.84 13.18
C VAL A 54 -11.04 -26.24 13.61
N VAL A 55 -11.70 -26.38 14.77
CA VAL A 55 -12.18 -27.68 15.27
C VAL A 55 -13.18 -28.31 14.28
N ARG A 56 -14.11 -27.52 13.73
CA ARG A 56 -15.08 -28.01 12.73
C ARG A 56 -14.38 -28.52 11.47
N ARG A 57 -13.39 -27.77 10.94
CA ARG A 57 -12.58 -28.20 9.78
C ARG A 57 -11.82 -29.47 10.09
N THR A 58 -11.18 -29.54 11.27
CA THR A 58 -10.37 -30.70 11.69
C THR A 58 -11.24 -31.95 11.85
N LYS A 59 -12.39 -31.84 12.50
CA LYS A 59 -13.35 -32.96 12.62
C LYS A 59 -13.79 -33.50 11.27
N PHE A 60 -14.13 -32.60 10.33
CA PHE A 60 -14.50 -32.99 8.97
C PHE A 60 -13.33 -33.67 8.24
N SER A 61 -12.11 -33.17 8.37
CA SER A 61 -10.91 -33.76 7.78
C SER A 61 -10.63 -35.16 8.37
N MET A 62 -10.72 -35.28 9.69
CA MET A 62 -10.53 -36.59 10.38
C MET A 62 -11.57 -37.63 9.94
N PHE A 63 -12.85 -37.23 9.88
CA PHE A 63 -13.92 -38.10 9.40
C PHE A 63 -13.71 -38.52 7.95
N SER A 64 -13.36 -37.59 7.07
CA SER A 64 -13.06 -37.87 5.66
C SER A 64 -11.89 -38.86 5.51
N ASN A 65 -10.81 -38.63 6.27
CA ASN A 65 -9.66 -39.54 6.28
C ASN A 65 -10.00 -40.92 6.83
N LEU A 66 -10.85 -41.00 7.86
CA LEU A 66 -11.29 -42.25 8.44
C LEU A 66 -12.10 -43.08 7.43
N VAL A 67 -13.05 -42.47 6.73
CA VAL A 67 -13.83 -43.12 5.67
C VAL A 67 -12.94 -43.62 4.54
N LEU A 68 -11.96 -42.81 4.09
CA LEU A 68 -11.01 -43.23 3.06
C LEU A 68 -10.13 -44.42 3.53
N ASN A 69 -9.60 -44.35 4.74
CA ASN A 69 -8.76 -45.41 5.28
C ASN A 69 -9.55 -46.71 5.47
N PHE A 70 -10.80 -46.59 5.93
CA PHE A 70 -11.69 -47.76 6.05
C PHE A 70 -11.97 -48.38 4.67
N GLY A 71 -12.23 -47.59 3.64
CA GLY A 71 -12.42 -48.06 2.27
C GLY A 71 -11.22 -48.83 1.75
N PHE A 72 -10.00 -48.33 1.95
CA PHE A 72 -8.78 -49.01 1.55
C PHE A 72 -8.53 -50.29 2.36
N ALA A 73 -8.77 -50.26 3.68
CA ALA A 73 -8.64 -51.45 4.53
C ALA A 73 -9.64 -52.55 4.15
N PHE A 74 -10.90 -52.18 3.88
CA PHE A 74 -11.94 -53.08 3.44
C PHE A 74 -11.60 -53.68 2.07
N GLY A 75 -11.12 -52.89 1.12
CA GLY A 75 -10.66 -53.38 -0.17
C GLY A 75 -9.50 -54.39 -0.06
N TYR A 76 -8.56 -54.13 0.86
CA TYR A 76 -7.49 -55.09 1.14
C TYR A 76 -8.02 -56.39 1.77
N LEU A 77 -8.97 -56.29 2.70
CA LEU A 77 -9.60 -57.46 3.33
C LEU A 77 -10.32 -58.32 2.31
N VAL A 78 -11.06 -57.70 1.37
CA VAL A 78 -11.74 -58.43 0.28
C VAL A 78 -10.73 -59.15 -0.60
N ALA A 79 -9.64 -58.50 -0.98
CA ALA A 79 -8.56 -59.06 -1.78
C ALA A 79 -7.89 -60.25 -1.06
N PHE A 80 -7.63 -60.10 0.25
CA PHE A 80 -7.07 -61.14 1.09
C PHE A 80 -8.00 -62.34 1.17
N THR A 81 -9.29 -62.16 1.46
CA THR A 81 -10.29 -63.21 1.57
C THR A 81 -10.43 -63.97 0.25
N TRP A 82 -10.47 -63.26 -0.89
CA TRP A 82 -10.53 -63.86 -2.21
C TRP A 82 -9.27 -64.73 -2.49
N ALA A 83 -8.08 -64.21 -2.20
CA ALA A 83 -6.84 -64.96 -2.39
C ALA A 83 -6.76 -66.20 -1.49
N ALA A 84 -7.21 -66.10 -0.24
CA ALA A 84 -7.27 -67.24 0.70
C ALA A 84 -8.22 -68.30 0.22
N LEU A 85 -9.41 -67.97 -0.28
CA LEU A 85 -10.38 -68.93 -0.86
C LEU A 85 -9.81 -69.65 -2.10
N ARG A 86 -9.09 -68.92 -2.97
CA ARG A 86 -8.43 -69.51 -4.14
C ARG A 86 -7.28 -70.39 -3.78
N MET A 87 -6.55 -70.13 -2.69
CA MET A 87 -5.50 -70.95 -2.16
C MET A 87 -6.07 -72.23 -1.57
N SER A 88 -7.18 -72.15 -0.81
CA SER A 88 -7.90 -73.30 -0.30
C SER A 88 -8.43 -74.25 -1.41
N ALA A 89 -8.83 -73.65 -2.54
CA ALA A 89 -9.26 -74.37 -3.73
C ALA A 89 -8.09 -74.94 -4.60
N HIS A 90 -6.85 -74.89 -4.10
CA HIS A 90 -5.61 -75.29 -4.80
C HIS A 90 -5.38 -74.57 -6.17
N SER A 91 -6.09 -73.52 -6.43
CA SER A 91 -5.94 -72.69 -7.69
C SER A 91 -4.92 -71.61 -7.55
N LEU A 92 -4.36 -71.36 -6.36
CA LEU A 92 -3.34 -70.31 -6.11
C LEU A 92 -2.30 -70.88 -5.13
N THR A 93 -1.02 -70.64 -5.39
CA THR A 93 0.07 -70.99 -4.48
C THR A 93 0.26 -69.88 -3.42
N PHE A 94 0.95 -70.19 -2.32
CA PHE A 94 1.30 -69.18 -1.31
C PHE A 94 2.11 -68.00 -1.89
N GLY A 95 3.06 -68.32 -2.80
CA GLY A 95 3.82 -67.30 -3.53
C GLY A 95 2.93 -66.44 -4.42
N GLY A 96 1.93 -67.05 -5.09
CA GLY A 96 0.93 -66.29 -5.88
C GLY A 96 0.05 -65.37 -5.03
N MET A 97 -0.38 -65.82 -3.86
CA MET A 97 -1.13 -65.03 -2.90
C MET A 97 -0.32 -63.79 -2.43
N THR A 98 0.94 -64.00 -2.03
CA THR A 98 1.81 -62.90 -1.57
C THR A 98 2.08 -61.90 -2.69
N ALA A 99 2.35 -62.36 -3.91
CA ALA A 99 2.52 -61.51 -5.08
C ALA A 99 1.25 -60.69 -5.40
N PHE A 100 0.07 -61.29 -5.33
CA PHE A 100 -1.21 -60.64 -5.52
C PHE A 100 -1.45 -59.52 -4.48
N LEU A 101 -1.23 -59.81 -3.19
CA LEU A 101 -1.39 -58.84 -2.13
C LEU A 101 -0.38 -57.68 -2.24
N GLN A 102 0.85 -57.96 -2.72
CA GLN A 102 1.82 -56.88 -3.01
C GLN A 102 1.37 -55.98 -4.16
N LEU A 103 0.76 -56.56 -5.22
CA LEU A 103 0.17 -55.77 -6.31
C LEU A 103 -0.97 -54.89 -5.82
N VAL A 104 -1.86 -55.43 -4.97
CA VAL A 104 -2.94 -54.62 -4.35
C VAL A 104 -2.37 -53.44 -3.58
N ASN A 105 -1.34 -53.64 -2.77
CA ASN A 105 -0.67 -52.58 -2.04
C ASN A 105 0.01 -51.57 -2.97
N LYS A 106 0.67 -52.04 -4.04
CA LYS A 106 1.28 -51.14 -5.06
C LYS A 106 0.27 -50.26 -5.77
N ILE A 107 -0.99 -50.70 -5.90
CA ILE A 107 -2.08 -49.88 -6.48
C ILE A 107 -2.69 -48.95 -5.43
N GLN A 108 -2.94 -49.47 -4.21
CA GLN A 108 -3.60 -48.69 -3.15
C GLN A 108 -2.71 -47.54 -2.62
N SER A 109 -1.40 -47.75 -2.53
CA SER A 109 -0.47 -46.73 -1.99
C SER A 109 -0.44 -45.45 -2.80
N PRO A 110 -0.23 -45.45 -4.13
CA PRO A 110 -0.33 -44.25 -4.95
C PRO A 110 -1.72 -43.59 -4.95
N ALA A 111 -2.79 -44.43 -5.00
CA ALA A 111 -4.17 -43.93 -4.94
C ALA A 111 -4.43 -43.15 -3.63
N ARG A 112 -3.92 -43.66 -2.50
CA ARG A 112 -3.99 -42.98 -1.20
C ARG A 112 -3.17 -41.67 -1.18
N GLN A 113 -2.01 -41.66 -1.85
CA GLN A 113 -1.21 -40.42 -1.97
C GLN A 113 -1.89 -39.36 -2.82
N LEU A 114 -2.51 -39.75 -3.95
CA LEU A 114 -3.27 -38.85 -4.81
C LEU A 114 -4.41 -38.16 -4.05
N THR A 115 -5.13 -38.88 -3.17
CA THR A 115 -6.20 -38.22 -2.38
C THR A 115 -5.68 -37.15 -1.43
N LYS A 116 -4.43 -37.26 -0.95
CA LYS A 116 -3.79 -36.24 -0.10
C LYS A 116 -3.32 -35.00 -0.89
N LEU A 117 -3.08 -35.15 -2.20
CA LEU A 117 -2.67 -34.05 -3.05
C LEU A 117 -3.82 -33.10 -3.42
N VAL A 118 -5.06 -33.55 -3.37
CA VAL A 118 -6.23 -32.73 -3.74
C VAL A 118 -6.29 -31.39 -3.00
N PRO A 119 -6.11 -31.32 -1.66
CA PRO A 119 -6.08 -30.04 -0.96
C PRO A 119 -4.93 -29.13 -1.40
N ALA A 120 -3.76 -29.69 -1.73
CA ALA A 120 -2.62 -28.93 -2.21
C ALA A 120 -2.90 -28.32 -3.58
N PHE A 121 -3.46 -29.07 -4.52
CA PHE A 121 -3.91 -28.55 -5.81
C PHE A 121 -4.91 -27.41 -5.66
N VAL A 122 -5.93 -27.57 -4.82
CA VAL A 122 -6.91 -26.50 -4.56
C VAL A 122 -6.23 -25.24 -4.01
N SER A 123 -5.24 -25.39 -3.13
CA SER A 123 -4.49 -24.24 -2.61
C SER A 123 -3.68 -23.52 -3.68
N VAL A 124 -3.03 -24.29 -4.57
CA VAL A 124 -2.27 -23.71 -5.71
C VAL A 124 -3.20 -22.99 -6.68
N PHE A 125 -4.33 -23.58 -7.05
CA PHE A 125 -5.31 -22.90 -7.92
C PHE A 125 -5.83 -21.60 -7.31
N THR A 126 -6.16 -21.59 -6.01
CA THR A 126 -6.63 -20.39 -5.34
C THR A 126 -5.54 -19.31 -5.26
N ALA A 127 -4.27 -19.69 -5.11
CA ALA A 127 -3.16 -18.75 -5.17
C ALA A 127 -2.96 -18.20 -6.59
N ALA A 128 -3.05 -19.06 -7.61
CA ALA A 128 -2.96 -18.64 -9.00
C ALA A 128 -4.11 -17.71 -9.41
N GLU A 129 -5.36 -18.01 -9.02
CA GLU A 129 -6.50 -17.11 -9.24
C GLU A 129 -6.25 -15.70 -8.69
N ARG A 130 -5.70 -15.60 -7.47
CA ARG A 130 -5.36 -14.29 -6.86
C ARG A 130 -4.24 -13.56 -7.60
N LEU A 131 -3.25 -14.27 -8.11
CA LEU A 131 -2.21 -13.66 -8.93
C LEU A 131 -2.77 -13.16 -10.26
N MET A 132 -3.68 -13.92 -10.89
CA MET A 132 -4.35 -13.50 -12.12
C MET A 132 -5.23 -12.27 -11.88
N GLU A 133 -5.98 -12.20 -10.76
CA GLU A 133 -6.74 -11.00 -10.38
C GLU A 133 -5.83 -9.76 -10.24
N LEU A 134 -4.58 -9.93 -9.79
CA LEU A 134 -3.60 -8.84 -9.74
C LEU A 134 -3.08 -8.45 -11.12
N GLU A 135 -2.88 -9.43 -12.01
CA GLU A 135 -2.44 -9.20 -13.39
C GLU A 135 -3.52 -8.54 -14.26
N GLU A 136 -4.81 -8.76 -13.94
CA GLU A 136 -5.94 -8.14 -14.64
C GLU A 136 -6.07 -6.63 -14.36
N ASN A 137 -5.40 -6.11 -13.29
CA ASN A 137 -5.38 -4.68 -13.07
C ASN A 137 -4.66 -3.97 -14.22
N PRO A 138 -5.26 -2.90 -14.76
CA PRO A 138 -4.63 -2.16 -15.84
C PRO A 138 -3.28 -1.60 -15.38
N LEU A 139 -2.25 -1.85 -16.17
CA LEU A 139 -0.94 -1.25 -15.93
C LEU A 139 -0.98 0.24 -16.25
N GLU A 140 -0.24 1.03 -15.51
CA GLU A 140 0.02 2.42 -15.90
C GLU A 140 0.73 2.46 -17.25
N GLU A 141 0.57 3.60 -17.94
CA GLU A 141 1.28 3.88 -19.19
C GLU A 141 2.78 3.66 -19.02
N GLN A 142 3.36 2.80 -19.87
CA GLN A 142 4.78 2.46 -19.86
C GLN A 142 5.50 3.21 -20.97
N GLY A 143 6.65 3.78 -20.68
CA GLY A 143 7.46 4.52 -21.66
C GLY A 143 8.59 5.29 -21.00
N ASP A 144 9.33 6.03 -21.80
CA ASP A 144 10.37 6.91 -21.30
C ASP A 144 9.76 8.14 -20.61
N PRO A 145 10.34 8.58 -19.48
CA PRO A 145 9.89 9.80 -18.78
C PRO A 145 9.94 11.02 -19.70
N ILE A 146 8.86 11.79 -19.70
CA ILE A 146 8.74 13.02 -20.48
C ILE A 146 8.99 14.21 -19.56
N GLU A 147 10.11 14.89 -19.76
CA GLU A 147 10.48 16.11 -19.05
C GLU A 147 10.30 17.32 -19.94
N LEU A 148 9.57 18.34 -19.46
CA LEU A 148 9.42 19.62 -20.15
C LEU A 148 10.52 20.57 -19.68
N ALA A 149 11.13 21.29 -20.60
CA ALA A 149 12.21 22.23 -20.29
C ALA A 149 11.66 23.57 -19.76
N GLY A 150 12.28 24.07 -18.67
CA GLY A 150 11.96 25.37 -18.07
C GLY A 150 10.74 25.33 -17.13
N PRO A 151 10.24 26.50 -16.74
CA PRO A 151 9.07 26.61 -15.88
C PRO A 151 7.83 26.01 -16.53
N CYS A 152 7.11 25.15 -15.81
CA CYS A 152 5.90 24.50 -16.31
C CYS A 152 4.68 24.92 -15.48
N GLY A 153 3.54 25.08 -16.15
CA GLY A 153 2.23 25.25 -15.53
C GLY A 153 1.36 24.01 -15.67
N ILE A 154 0.23 24.02 -14.98
CA ILE A 154 -0.80 22.98 -15.09
C ILE A 154 -2.13 23.68 -15.35
N ARG A 155 -2.87 23.21 -16.35
CA ARG A 155 -4.21 23.69 -16.64
C ARG A 155 -5.23 22.57 -16.48
N LEU A 156 -6.28 22.88 -15.74
CA LEU A 156 -7.47 22.07 -15.59
C LEU A 156 -8.55 22.64 -16.52
N ASN A 157 -9.11 21.84 -17.39
CA ASN A 157 -10.17 22.25 -18.33
C ASN A 157 -11.43 21.45 -18.07
N HIS A 158 -12.47 22.05 -17.49
CA HIS A 158 -13.79 21.45 -17.22
C HIS A 158 -13.71 20.06 -16.58
N VAL A 159 -12.94 19.93 -15.50
CA VAL A 159 -12.62 18.65 -14.87
C VAL A 159 -13.75 18.19 -13.96
N ASP A 160 -14.33 17.01 -14.29
CA ASP A 160 -15.22 16.25 -13.42
C ASP A 160 -14.54 15.00 -12.92
N TYR A 161 -14.72 14.67 -11.64
CA TYR A 161 -14.23 13.42 -11.08
C TYR A 161 -15.15 12.82 -10.03
N ARG A 162 -15.36 11.50 -10.15
CA ARG A 162 -16.08 10.65 -9.21
C ARG A 162 -15.35 9.30 -9.09
N TYR A 163 -15.21 8.78 -7.89
CA TYR A 163 -14.73 7.41 -7.67
C TYR A 163 -15.77 6.39 -8.09
N ASP A 164 -15.35 5.22 -8.58
CA ASP A 164 -16.25 4.17 -9.08
C ASP A 164 -17.26 3.70 -8.03
N ASP A 165 -16.86 3.63 -6.76
CA ASP A 165 -17.70 3.21 -5.63
C ASP A 165 -18.49 4.37 -4.99
N ALA A 166 -18.37 5.59 -5.51
CA ALA A 166 -19.05 6.77 -4.95
C ALA A 166 -20.28 7.17 -5.77
N GLU A 167 -21.37 7.49 -5.09
CA GLU A 167 -22.56 8.05 -5.73
C GLU A 167 -22.41 9.54 -6.09
N ARG A 168 -21.46 10.24 -5.45
CA ARG A 168 -21.28 11.69 -5.59
C ARG A 168 -20.05 12.06 -6.37
N GLU A 169 -20.16 13.12 -7.16
CA GLU A 169 -19.00 13.80 -7.75
C GLU A 169 -18.16 14.44 -6.65
N ILE A 170 -16.85 14.36 -6.79
CA ILE A 170 -15.88 14.97 -5.87
C ILE A 170 -15.37 16.31 -6.42
N LEU A 171 -15.15 16.35 -7.75
CA LEU A 171 -14.83 17.57 -8.48
C LEU A 171 -15.85 17.72 -9.58
N LYS A 172 -16.31 18.95 -9.81
CA LYS A 172 -17.32 19.25 -10.81
C LYS A 172 -16.98 20.55 -11.53
N ASP A 173 -16.87 20.47 -12.85
CA ASP A 173 -16.63 21.58 -13.76
C ASP A 173 -15.47 22.48 -13.27
N LEU A 174 -14.38 21.84 -12.83
CA LEU A 174 -13.25 22.57 -12.26
C LEU A 174 -12.34 23.07 -13.37
N ASP A 175 -12.29 24.41 -13.52
CA ASP A 175 -11.39 25.14 -14.38
C ASP A 175 -10.38 25.91 -13.54
N PHE A 176 -9.09 25.70 -13.76
CA PHE A 176 -8.04 26.47 -13.11
C PHE A 176 -6.72 26.38 -13.86
N ASP A 177 -5.94 27.45 -13.82
CA ASP A 177 -4.62 27.52 -14.43
C ASP A 177 -3.55 27.88 -13.39
N PHE A 178 -2.68 26.90 -13.09
CA PHE A 178 -1.48 27.08 -12.28
C PHE A 178 -0.37 27.60 -13.20
N TYR A 179 -0.20 28.90 -13.27
CA TYR A 179 0.75 29.52 -14.20
C TYR A 179 2.21 29.13 -13.93
N PRO A 180 3.04 28.98 -14.98
CA PRO A 180 4.46 28.72 -14.82
C PRO A 180 5.12 29.77 -13.91
N GLY A 181 5.86 29.32 -12.90
CA GLY A 181 6.56 30.18 -11.94
C GLY A 181 5.68 30.83 -10.87
N SER A 182 4.38 30.51 -10.82
CA SER A 182 3.45 31.06 -9.80
C SER A 182 3.43 30.23 -8.51
N CYS A 183 3.03 30.88 -7.43
CA CYS A 183 2.65 30.26 -6.18
C CYS A 183 1.13 30.23 -6.05
N THR A 184 0.54 29.05 -5.84
CA THR A 184 -0.91 28.89 -5.66
C THR A 184 -1.22 28.23 -4.34
N ALA A 185 -2.17 28.79 -3.57
CA ALA A 185 -2.74 28.15 -2.39
C ALA A 185 -4.06 27.44 -2.74
N ILE A 186 -4.16 26.15 -2.43
CA ILE A 186 -5.41 25.37 -2.53
C ILE A 186 -6.06 25.33 -1.17
N LEU A 187 -7.25 25.89 -1.06
CA LEU A 187 -8.08 25.96 0.13
C LEU A 187 -9.33 25.09 -0.02
N GLY A 188 -9.96 24.75 1.09
CA GLY A 188 -11.23 24.02 1.13
C GLY A 188 -11.39 23.22 2.40
N GLU A 189 -12.61 22.90 2.74
CA GLU A 189 -12.94 22.07 3.91
C GLU A 189 -12.35 20.66 3.82
N THR A 190 -12.29 19.96 4.98
CA THR A 190 -11.95 18.54 4.99
C THR A 190 -13.00 17.74 4.21
N GLY A 191 -12.54 16.93 3.26
CA GLY A 191 -13.42 16.17 2.38
C GLY A 191 -13.96 16.93 1.16
N ALA A 192 -13.50 18.16 0.89
CA ALA A 192 -13.87 18.92 -0.31
C ALA A 192 -13.25 18.41 -1.62
N GLY A 193 -12.32 17.44 -1.57
CA GLY A 193 -11.69 16.89 -2.77
C GLY A 193 -10.23 17.32 -3.01
N LYS A 194 -9.60 18.05 -2.08
CA LYS A 194 -8.18 18.50 -2.20
C LYS A 194 -7.22 17.34 -2.50
N THR A 195 -7.29 16.27 -1.76
CA THR A 195 -6.44 15.07 -2.00
C THR A 195 -6.73 14.42 -3.35
N THR A 196 -7.98 14.44 -3.81
CA THR A 196 -8.36 13.95 -5.14
C THR A 196 -7.75 14.81 -6.22
N LEU A 197 -7.80 16.14 -6.08
CA LEU A 197 -7.12 17.07 -6.99
C LEU A 197 -5.61 16.82 -7.02
N VAL A 198 -4.95 16.70 -5.86
CA VAL A 198 -3.50 16.40 -5.80
C VAL A 198 -3.17 15.12 -6.55
N ARG A 199 -3.93 14.05 -6.33
CA ARG A 199 -3.73 12.79 -7.04
C ARG A 199 -3.88 12.95 -8.55
N MET A 200 -4.79 13.80 -8.99
CA MET A 200 -4.99 14.10 -10.40
C MET A 200 -3.83 14.94 -10.98
N LEU A 201 -3.37 15.97 -10.25
CA LEU A 201 -2.18 16.76 -10.62
C LEU A 201 -0.91 15.90 -10.71
N LEU A 202 -0.84 14.81 -9.95
CA LEU A 202 0.26 13.83 -10.00
C LEU A 202 0.02 12.70 -11.02
N ALA A 203 -1.00 12.80 -11.88
CA ALA A 203 -1.41 11.76 -12.82
C ALA A 203 -1.61 10.37 -12.17
N LEU A 204 -2.04 10.35 -10.89
CA LEU A 204 -2.44 9.12 -10.18
C LEU A 204 -3.93 8.81 -10.42
N LEU A 205 -4.70 9.80 -10.82
CA LEU A 205 -6.11 9.69 -11.20
C LEU A 205 -6.31 10.40 -12.53
N LYS A 206 -7.13 9.81 -13.39
CA LYS A 206 -7.57 10.43 -14.64
C LYS A 206 -8.95 11.05 -14.45
N PRO A 207 -9.24 12.27 -14.95
CA PRO A 207 -10.57 12.86 -14.87
C PRO A 207 -11.61 12.00 -15.63
N ASN A 208 -12.86 11.97 -15.12
CA ASN A 208 -13.96 11.31 -15.84
C ASN A 208 -14.42 12.14 -17.05
N LYS A 209 -14.33 13.50 -16.93
CA LYS A 209 -14.54 14.44 -18.02
C LYS A 209 -13.54 15.58 -17.91
N GLY A 210 -13.35 16.30 -19.02
CA GLY A 210 -12.38 17.36 -19.10
C GLY A 210 -10.97 16.84 -19.33
N SER A 211 -9.98 17.71 -19.17
CA SER A 211 -8.55 17.37 -19.33
C SER A 211 -7.68 18.09 -18.31
N VAL A 212 -6.55 17.47 -18.01
CA VAL A 212 -5.46 18.10 -17.25
C VAL A 212 -4.25 18.17 -18.17
N GLU A 213 -3.72 19.35 -18.32
CA GLU A 213 -2.58 19.60 -19.20
C GLU A 213 -1.39 20.15 -18.41
N ILE A 214 -0.20 19.68 -18.74
CA ILE A 214 1.06 20.33 -18.35
C ILE A 214 1.60 21.11 -19.54
N TYR A 215 2.03 22.34 -19.30
CA TYR A 215 2.48 23.21 -20.38
C TYR A 215 3.65 24.11 -19.96
N ASN A 216 4.38 24.58 -20.94
CA ASN A 216 5.39 25.62 -20.83
C ASN A 216 5.21 26.63 -21.97
N GLU A 217 6.15 27.55 -22.15
CA GLU A 217 6.09 28.56 -23.25
C GLU A 217 6.06 27.96 -24.65
N LYS A 218 6.51 26.69 -24.84
CA LYS A 218 6.72 26.09 -26.14
C LYS A 218 5.69 25.05 -26.50
N GLU A 219 5.17 24.31 -25.51
CA GLU A 219 4.31 23.16 -25.75
C GLU A 219 3.30 22.97 -24.61
N SER A 220 2.14 22.39 -24.94
CA SER A 220 1.13 21.90 -24.00
C SER A 220 0.84 20.44 -24.35
N LYS A 221 0.73 19.60 -23.31
CA LYS A 221 0.45 18.16 -23.45
C LYS A 221 -0.53 17.72 -22.38
N GLU A 222 -1.40 16.78 -22.72
CA GLU A 222 -2.23 16.10 -21.71
C GLU A 222 -1.33 15.43 -20.68
N LEU A 223 -1.66 15.61 -19.40
CA LEU A 223 -0.86 15.08 -18.30
C LEU A 223 -0.99 13.55 -18.22
N THR A 224 0.14 12.85 -18.31
CA THR A 224 0.23 11.39 -18.23
C THR A 224 1.19 10.96 -17.12
N PRO A 225 1.15 9.67 -16.69
CA PRO A 225 2.10 9.15 -15.71
C PRO A 225 3.58 9.33 -16.09
N LEU A 226 3.92 9.35 -17.39
CA LEU A 226 5.28 9.56 -17.88
C LEU A 226 5.83 10.95 -17.57
N MET A 227 4.94 11.93 -17.29
CA MET A 227 5.31 13.31 -16.97
C MET A 227 5.54 13.57 -15.48
N ARG A 228 5.40 12.57 -14.60
CA ARG A 228 5.66 12.72 -13.16
C ARG A 228 7.07 13.16 -12.84
N THR A 229 7.99 12.99 -13.77
CA THR A 229 9.36 13.49 -13.63
C THR A 229 9.44 15.02 -13.48
N ASN A 230 8.41 15.76 -13.90
CA ASN A 230 8.35 17.22 -13.76
C ASN A 230 7.91 17.68 -12.37
N PHE A 231 7.51 16.77 -11.49
CA PHE A 231 6.90 17.04 -10.21
C PHE A 231 7.77 16.67 -9.04
N VAL A 232 7.61 17.46 -7.98
CA VAL A 232 8.01 17.12 -6.63
C VAL A 232 6.77 17.18 -5.74
N TYR A 233 6.56 16.17 -4.90
CA TYR A 233 5.44 16.11 -3.98
C TYR A 233 5.92 15.86 -2.55
N VAL A 234 5.49 16.73 -1.64
CA VAL A 234 5.67 16.57 -0.20
C VAL A 234 4.29 16.29 0.41
N PRO A 235 3.99 15.03 0.74
CA PRO A 235 2.71 14.67 1.33
C PRO A 235 2.59 15.12 2.79
N GLN A 236 1.37 15.14 3.29
CA GLN A 236 1.05 15.43 4.68
C GLN A 236 1.70 14.40 5.62
N GLY A 237 2.14 14.87 6.80
CA GLY A 237 2.66 14.05 7.87
C GLY A 237 4.13 13.62 7.68
N ASN A 238 4.52 12.61 8.42
CA ASN A 238 5.88 12.08 8.38
C ASN A 238 6.04 11.04 7.28
N THR A 239 6.88 11.32 6.31
CA THR A 239 7.12 10.49 5.11
C THR A 239 8.56 10.00 5.00
N LEU A 240 9.29 10.03 6.10
CA LEU A 240 10.63 9.46 6.14
C LEU A 240 10.54 7.94 6.18
N LEU A 241 11.40 7.29 5.39
CA LEU A 241 11.59 5.85 5.43
C LEU A 241 12.60 5.47 6.51
N SER A 242 12.52 4.23 6.97
CA SER A 242 13.54 3.64 7.85
C SER A 242 14.89 3.68 7.18
N GLY A 243 15.92 4.12 7.90
CA GLY A 243 17.26 4.33 7.39
C GLY A 243 17.88 5.62 7.93
N THR A 244 18.96 6.09 7.35
CA THR A 244 19.60 7.35 7.74
C THR A 244 18.93 8.57 7.11
N ILE A 245 19.20 9.77 7.64
CA ILE A 245 18.79 11.03 6.99
C ILE A 245 19.42 11.12 5.60
N ARG A 246 20.67 10.72 5.44
CA ARG A 246 21.38 10.64 4.16
C ARG A 246 20.63 9.78 3.15
N GLU A 247 20.25 8.55 3.52
CA GLU A 247 19.47 7.65 2.66
C GLU A 247 18.13 8.25 2.27
N ASN A 248 17.46 8.93 3.19
CA ASN A 248 16.20 9.62 2.89
C ASN A 248 16.39 10.77 1.90
N LEU A 249 17.48 11.53 1.97
CA LEU A 249 17.81 12.60 1.01
C LEU A 249 18.15 12.01 -0.37
N LEU A 250 18.89 10.91 -0.43
CA LEU A 250 19.26 10.23 -1.68
C LEU A 250 18.05 9.71 -2.47
N LEU A 251 16.89 9.52 -1.83
CA LEU A 251 15.64 9.24 -2.56
C LEU A 251 15.22 10.41 -3.48
N GLY A 252 15.61 11.63 -3.17
CA GLY A 252 15.38 12.79 -4.04
C GLY A 252 16.34 12.83 -5.22
N LYS A 253 17.61 12.54 -4.99
CA LYS A 253 18.69 12.51 -6.00
C LYS A 253 19.75 11.51 -5.58
N VAL A 254 19.86 10.40 -6.32
CA VAL A 254 20.70 9.23 -5.96
C VAL A 254 22.19 9.57 -5.93
N ASP A 255 22.63 10.48 -6.77
CA ASP A 255 24.02 10.94 -6.95
C ASP A 255 24.31 12.28 -6.27
N ALA A 256 23.45 12.67 -5.29
CA ALA A 256 23.65 13.95 -4.58
C ALA A 256 24.95 13.96 -3.78
N THR A 257 25.70 15.06 -3.89
CA THR A 257 26.88 15.28 -3.07
C THR A 257 26.50 15.73 -1.65
N GLU A 258 27.44 15.61 -0.73
CA GLU A 258 27.20 16.06 0.65
C GLU A 258 26.97 17.58 0.74
N GLU A 259 27.66 18.36 -0.11
CA GLU A 259 27.47 19.80 -0.20
C GLU A 259 26.03 20.15 -0.67
N GLU A 260 25.48 19.41 -1.65
CA GLU A 260 24.11 19.59 -2.10
C GLU A 260 23.12 19.25 -0.99
N MET A 261 23.35 18.15 -0.25
CA MET A 261 22.51 17.77 0.89
C MET A 261 22.52 18.84 1.99
N ILE A 262 23.70 19.36 2.34
CA ILE A 262 23.85 20.45 3.30
C ILE A 262 23.11 21.70 2.83
N ALA A 263 23.23 22.06 1.55
CA ALA A 263 22.59 23.23 1.00
C ALA A 263 21.04 23.15 1.08
N VAL A 264 20.44 21.99 0.73
CA VAL A 264 18.97 21.82 0.81
C VAL A 264 18.48 21.71 2.25
N LEU A 265 19.25 21.14 3.17
CA LEU A 265 18.91 21.12 4.59
C LEU A 265 18.86 22.53 5.17
N LYS A 266 19.80 23.40 4.82
CA LYS A 266 19.74 24.82 5.19
C LYS A 266 18.53 25.53 4.59
N LYS A 267 18.23 25.31 3.29
CA LYS A 267 17.06 25.89 2.63
C LYS A 267 15.75 25.43 3.28
N SER A 268 15.68 24.20 3.75
CA SER A 268 14.49 23.66 4.45
C SER A 268 14.45 23.98 5.95
N CYS A 269 15.34 24.85 6.45
CA CYS A 269 15.49 25.17 7.87
C CYS A 269 15.74 23.93 8.74
N ALA A 270 16.44 22.93 8.20
CA ALA A 270 16.77 21.68 8.89
C ALA A 270 18.18 21.68 9.50
N ASP A 271 18.71 22.85 9.93
CA ASP A 271 20.05 23.01 10.52
C ASP A 271 20.26 22.17 11.77
N PHE A 272 19.17 21.77 12.46
CA PHE A 272 19.23 20.88 13.61
C PHE A 272 19.93 19.55 13.30
N VAL A 273 19.92 19.10 12.02
CA VAL A 273 20.61 17.87 11.60
C VAL A 273 22.11 17.93 11.90
N PHE A 274 22.71 19.11 11.75
CA PHE A 274 24.16 19.30 12.02
C PHE A 274 24.51 19.25 13.51
N HIS A 275 23.51 19.36 14.39
CA HIS A 275 23.65 19.25 15.85
C HIS A 275 23.32 17.86 16.38
N LEU A 276 22.85 16.94 15.54
CA LEU A 276 22.64 15.55 15.92
C LEU A 276 23.99 14.81 16.06
N PRO A 277 24.12 13.85 16.97
CA PRO A 277 25.39 13.16 17.24
C PRO A 277 25.99 12.48 16.00
N LEU A 278 25.16 12.01 15.08
CA LEU A 278 25.58 11.34 13.83
C LEU A 278 25.30 12.19 12.58
N GLY A 279 24.82 13.43 12.72
CA GLY A 279 24.54 14.31 11.59
C GLY A 279 23.64 13.64 10.55
N LEU A 280 24.09 13.62 9.29
CA LEU A 280 23.40 12.98 8.17
C LEU A 280 23.19 11.47 8.34
N ASP A 281 24.05 10.81 9.13
CA ASP A 281 24.00 9.37 9.34
C ASP A 281 23.13 8.97 10.57
N THR A 282 22.38 9.94 11.12
CA THR A 282 21.37 9.69 12.15
C THR A 282 20.27 8.80 11.61
N LEU A 283 19.97 7.72 12.35
CA LEU A 283 18.94 6.74 12.00
C LEU A 283 17.54 7.31 12.26
N CYS A 284 16.71 7.24 11.27
CA CYS A 284 15.26 7.40 11.35
C CYS A 284 14.62 6.01 11.45
N SER A 285 13.90 5.71 12.53
CA SER A 285 13.09 4.49 12.61
C SER A 285 11.80 4.64 11.81
N GLU A 286 10.98 3.57 11.76
CA GLU A 286 9.70 3.59 11.05
C GLU A 286 8.90 4.86 11.39
N GLN A 287 8.38 5.53 10.38
CA GLN A 287 7.69 6.81 10.48
C GLN A 287 8.53 7.93 11.14
N GLY A 288 9.87 7.93 10.93
CA GLY A 288 10.77 8.98 11.45
C GLY A 288 10.93 8.99 12.97
N GLY A 289 10.76 7.85 13.63
CA GLY A 289 10.95 7.75 15.09
C GLY A 289 12.32 8.26 15.50
N GLY A 290 12.36 9.05 16.57
CA GLY A 290 13.55 9.75 17.04
C GLY A 290 13.62 11.23 16.64
N LEU A 291 12.79 11.66 15.67
CA LEU A 291 12.63 13.06 15.25
C LEU A 291 11.23 13.58 15.61
N SER A 292 11.11 14.89 15.88
CA SER A 292 9.78 15.51 15.96
C SER A 292 9.12 15.57 14.58
N GLU A 293 7.79 15.67 14.53
CA GLU A 293 7.05 15.76 13.26
C GLU A 293 7.55 16.93 12.40
N GLY A 294 7.75 18.10 12.98
CA GLY A 294 8.29 19.27 12.27
C GLY A 294 9.75 19.07 11.80
N GLN A 295 10.55 18.28 12.51
CA GLN A 295 11.90 17.91 12.05
C GLN A 295 11.81 16.96 10.85
N ALA A 296 10.95 15.96 10.92
CA ALA A 296 10.73 15.02 9.82
C ALA A 296 10.18 15.71 8.57
N GLN A 297 9.23 16.64 8.73
CA GLN A 297 8.71 17.46 7.62
C GLN A 297 9.81 18.27 6.93
N ARG A 298 10.70 18.94 7.69
CA ARG A 298 11.81 19.73 7.10
C ARG A 298 12.80 18.86 6.32
N ILE A 299 13.09 17.62 6.77
CA ILE A 299 13.92 16.68 6.01
C ILE A 299 13.18 16.23 4.74
N ALA A 300 11.87 15.96 4.81
CA ALA A 300 11.07 15.60 3.63
C ALA A 300 11.04 16.73 2.60
N ILE A 301 10.97 17.98 3.06
CA ILE A 301 11.09 19.17 2.19
C ILE A 301 12.51 19.25 1.59
N ALA A 302 13.57 19.04 2.38
CA ALA A 302 14.94 19.01 1.87
C ALA A 302 15.13 17.97 0.76
N ARG A 303 14.61 16.74 0.98
CA ARG A 303 14.58 15.68 -0.03
C ARG A 303 13.91 16.14 -1.33
N SER A 304 12.84 16.88 -1.21
CA SER A 304 12.06 17.37 -2.33
C SER A 304 12.80 18.50 -3.07
N LEU A 305 13.43 19.41 -2.34
CA LEU A 305 14.28 20.46 -2.92
C LEU A 305 15.48 19.87 -3.67
N LEU A 306 16.02 18.76 -3.20
CA LEU A 306 17.15 18.08 -3.83
C LEU A 306 16.78 17.46 -5.19
N ARG A 307 15.52 17.03 -5.35
CA ARG A 307 15.02 16.51 -6.63
C ARG A 307 14.95 17.57 -7.73
N ASP A 308 14.76 18.83 -7.38
CA ASP A 308 14.86 20.01 -8.24
C ASP A 308 14.05 19.94 -9.53
N ARG A 309 12.69 19.97 -9.44
CA ARG A 309 11.78 19.92 -10.58
C ARG A 309 10.99 21.22 -10.76
N SER A 310 10.35 21.39 -11.93
CA SER A 310 9.65 22.61 -12.29
C SER A 310 8.36 22.85 -11.50
N ILE A 311 7.69 21.79 -11.01
CA ILE A 311 6.44 21.89 -10.26
C ILE A 311 6.61 21.24 -8.88
N MET A 312 6.26 21.99 -7.83
CA MET A 312 6.37 21.55 -6.44
C MET A 312 5.00 21.59 -5.77
N ILE A 313 4.55 20.47 -5.21
CA ILE A 313 3.27 20.37 -4.50
C ILE A 313 3.55 20.04 -3.04
N PHE A 314 3.06 20.88 -2.14
CA PHE A 314 3.17 20.76 -0.69
C PHE A 314 1.79 20.53 -0.08
N ASP A 315 1.54 19.32 0.44
CA ASP A 315 0.26 18.94 1.05
C ASP A 315 0.36 19.04 2.57
N GLU A 316 -0.12 20.15 3.13
CA GLU A 316 -0.04 20.49 4.56
C GLU A 316 1.37 20.31 5.17
N ALA A 317 2.40 20.43 4.35
CA ALA A 317 3.79 20.11 4.70
C ALA A 317 4.42 21.08 5.71
N THR A 318 3.73 22.17 6.06
CA THR A 318 4.18 23.15 7.07
C THR A 318 3.37 23.11 8.36
N SER A 319 2.41 22.17 8.47
CA SER A 319 1.45 22.11 9.58
C SER A 319 2.09 21.94 10.97
N ALA A 320 3.21 21.24 11.07
CA ALA A 320 3.93 20.98 12.32
C ALA A 320 5.06 21.99 12.59
N LEU A 321 5.17 23.08 11.81
CA LEU A 321 6.20 24.10 11.98
C LEU A 321 5.69 25.25 12.83
N ASP A 322 6.61 25.86 13.59
CA ASP A 322 6.36 27.11 14.26
C ASP A 322 6.29 28.27 13.25
N PRO A 323 5.59 29.37 13.59
CA PRO A 323 5.35 30.48 12.64
C PRO A 323 6.62 31.16 12.10
N GLN A 324 7.73 31.14 12.84
CA GLN A 324 8.97 31.77 12.38
C GLN A 324 9.67 30.86 11.36
N THR A 325 9.84 29.57 11.68
CA THR A 325 10.41 28.57 10.77
C THR A 325 9.60 28.45 9.50
N GLU A 326 8.26 28.50 9.58
CA GLU A 326 7.38 28.48 8.39
C GLU A 326 7.65 29.69 7.48
N ARG A 327 7.74 30.91 8.02
CA ARG A 327 8.05 32.11 7.22
C ARG A 327 9.40 32.03 6.53
N ASP A 328 10.42 31.58 7.25
CA ASP A 328 11.77 31.46 6.71
C ASP A 328 11.83 30.39 5.61
N LEU A 329 11.15 29.27 5.81
CA LEU A 329 11.01 28.20 4.84
C LEU A 329 10.29 28.69 3.57
N LEU A 330 9.15 29.38 3.69
CA LEU A 330 8.41 29.93 2.56
C LEU A 330 9.25 30.91 1.75
N LYS A 331 9.98 31.81 2.41
CA LYS A 331 10.93 32.72 1.72
C LYS A 331 11.99 31.93 0.95
N ASN A 332 12.55 30.90 1.54
CA ASN A 332 13.59 30.08 0.90
C ASN A 332 13.06 29.30 -0.31
N ILE A 333 11.83 28.75 -0.23
CA ILE A 333 11.20 28.00 -1.33
C ILE A 333 10.82 28.94 -2.46
N LEU A 334 10.19 30.08 -2.14
CA LEU A 334 9.65 31.02 -3.11
C LEU A 334 10.69 32.03 -3.63
N SER A 335 11.93 31.98 -3.16
CA SER A 335 13.02 32.83 -3.65
C SER A 335 13.36 32.62 -5.14
N ASN A 336 12.94 31.50 -5.72
CA ASN A 336 13.22 31.11 -7.09
C ASN A 336 11.91 31.09 -7.90
N HIS A 337 11.68 32.13 -8.71
CA HIS A 337 10.48 32.28 -9.54
C HIS A 337 10.43 31.34 -10.77
N ASP A 338 11.45 30.49 -10.95
CA ASP A 338 11.49 29.51 -12.04
C ASP A 338 10.65 28.25 -11.76
N LYS A 339 10.00 28.17 -10.59
CA LYS A 339 9.23 27.01 -10.16
C LYS A 339 7.79 27.33 -9.86
N THR A 340 6.90 26.47 -10.31
CA THR A 340 5.48 26.56 -9.95
C THR A 340 5.27 25.83 -8.63
N VAL A 341 4.76 26.53 -7.64
CA VAL A 341 4.60 26.01 -6.28
C VAL A 341 3.12 25.97 -5.92
N ILE A 342 2.65 24.81 -5.48
CA ILE A 342 1.26 24.59 -5.10
C ILE A 342 1.23 24.17 -3.63
N PHE A 343 0.60 24.94 -2.78
CA PHE A 343 0.38 24.62 -1.37
C PHE A 343 -1.07 24.23 -1.13
N ILE A 344 -1.28 23.05 -0.57
CA ILE A 344 -2.55 22.70 0.06
C ILE A 344 -2.42 23.08 1.53
N THR A 345 -3.23 24.03 1.99
CA THR A 345 -3.06 24.57 3.34
C THR A 345 -4.35 25.11 3.91
N HIS A 346 -4.41 25.17 5.23
CA HIS A 346 -5.42 25.93 5.99
C HIS A 346 -4.80 27.14 6.71
N ARG A 347 -3.50 27.40 6.48
CA ARG A 347 -2.76 28.45 7.17
C ARG A 347 -2.79 29.78 6.39
N PRO A 348 -3.34 30.87 6.98
CA PRO A 348 -3.37 32.18 6.34
C PRO A 348 -1.99 32.69 5.93
N ALA A 349 -0.97 32.42 6.77
CA ALA A 349 0.40 32.87 6.50
C ALA A 349 0.96 32.35 5.16
N VAL A 350 0.56 31.16 4.69
CA VAL A 350 0.98 30.64 3.39
C VAL A 350 0.25 31.33 2.27
N VAL A 351 -1.05 31.61 2.45
CA VAL A 351 -1.89 32.29 1.45
C VAL A 351 -1.35 33.68 1.13
N ASP A 352 -0.85 34.41 2.14
CA ASP A 352 -0.28 35.76 1.96
C ASP A 352 0.98 35.80 1.07
N TYR A 353 1.65 34.66 0.88
CA TYR A 353 2.81 34.52 -0.01
C TYR A 353 2.46 34.02 -1.42
N CYS A 354 1.20 33.61 -1.66
CA CYS A 354 0.80 33.06 -2.94
C CYS A 354 0.21 34.12 -3.88
N ASP A 355 0.50 33.97 -5.18
CA ASP A 355 -0.02 34.82 -6.25
C ASP A 355 -1.48 34.51 -6.58
N GLN A 356 -1.89 33.25 -6.35
CA GLN A 356 -3.20 32.73 -6.70
C GLN A 356 -3.80 31.90 -5.54
N THR A 357 -5.12 31.83 -5.51
CA THR A 357 -5.85 31.01 -4.56
C THR A 357 -6.95 30.22 -5.30
N LEU A 358 -6.96 28.91 -5.11
CA LEU A 358 -8.03 28.02 -5.56
C LEU A 358 -8.81 27.54 -4.34
N THR A 359 -10.09 27.85 -4.28
CA THR A 359 -10.98 27.34 -3.22
C THR A 359 -11.83 26.19 -3.78
N ILE A 360 -11.72 25.01 -3.17
CA ILE A 360 -12.53 23.85 -3.53
C ILE A 360 -13.68 23.76 -2.53
N GLU A 361 -14.89 23.85 -3.04
CA GLU A 361 -16.12 23.72 -2.26
C GLU A 361 -16.58 22.27 -2.24
N LYS A 362 -17.19 21.87 -1.12
CA LYS A 362 -17.75 20.54 -1.01
C LYS A 362 -19.06 20.48 -1.79
N ILE A 363 -19.14 19.57 -2.75
CA ILE A 363 -20.36 19.31 -3.51
C ILE A 363 -21.36 18.64 -2.58
N GLN A 364 -22.53 19.25 -2.42
CA GLN A 364 -23.62 18.77 -1.55
C GLN A 364 -24.37 17.59 -2.15
#